data_5662f05e3bd23a9681c928a1e6036ac9
#
_entry.id   5662f05e3bd23a9681c928a1e6036ac9
#
_cell.length_a   1.000
_cell.length_b   1.000
_cell.length_c   1.000
_cell.angle_alpha   90.00
_cell.angle_beta   90.00
_cell.angle_gamma   90.00
#
_symmetry.space_group_name_H-M   'P 1'
#
loop_
_entity.id
_entity.type
_entity.pdbx_description
1 polymer ?
#
loop_
_entity_poly.entity_id
_entity_poly.type
_entity_poly.pdbx_seq_one_letter_code
_entity_poly.pdbx_strand_id
1 'polypeptide(L)'
;AVIVTFDSSLKDDDISKFDCGAVVNGLVNAGWSRGLGAVINSQGIMQSPVVRKYANIPDDETIMICVAMGYPDFSFPANKVVSKRRPVSEVVNFKGF
;
A
#
# COMPACT_ATOMS: atom_id res chain seq x y z
N ALA A 1 1.84 3.44 -11.39
CA ALA A 1 2.11 2.76 -10.11
C ALA A 1 3.03 3.64 -9.26
N VAL A 2 2.91 3.52 -7.94
CA VAL A 2 3.78 4.20 -6.97
C VAL A 2 4.55 3.12 -6.21
N ILE A 3 5.86 3.24 -6.18
CA ILE A 3 6.71 2.36 -5.37
C ILE A 3 7.03 3.11 -4.08
N VAL A 4 6.78 2.49 -2.95
CA VAL A 4 7.09 3.03 -1.63
C VAL A 4 8.35 2.37 -1.12
N THR A 5 9.32 3.19 -0.77
CA THR A 5 10.64 2.80 -0.28
C THR A 5 10.95 3.48 1.03
N PHE A 6 11.95 2.99 1.73
CA PHE A 6 12.55 3.63 2.90
C PHE A 6 14.06 3.36 2.95
N ASP A 7 14.79 4.19 3.68
CA ASP A 7 16.24 4.06 3.84
C ASP A 7 16.63 2.69 4.40
N SER A 8 17.54 1.98 3.74
CA SER A 8 17.95 0.63 4.12
C SER A 8 18.63 0.54 5.48
N SER A 9 19.15 1.65 6.01
CA SER A 9 19.65 1.69 7.39
C SER A 9 18.58 1.45 8.44
N LEU A 10 17.30 1.68 8.07
CA LEU A 10 16.13 1.50 8.93
C LEU A 10 15.42 0.14 8.73
N LYS A 11 16.02 -0.79 7.99
CA LYS A 11 15.37 -2.08 7.62
C LYS A 11 14.92 -2.92 8.81
N ASP A 12 15.63 -2.81 9.94
CA ASP A 12 15.36 -3.54 11.18
C ASP A 12 14.45 -2.76 12.15
N ASP A 13 14.04 -1.53 11.77
CA ASP A 13 13.13 -0.69 12.53
C ASP A 13 11.67 -0.97 12.11
N ASP A 14 10.84 -1.36 13.07
CA ASP A 14 9.42 -1.63 12.81
C ASP A 14 8.61 -0.35 12.61
N ILE A 15 9.07 0.80 13.13
CA ILE A 15 8.41 2.09 12.95
C ILE A 15 8.44 2.50 11.47
N SER A 16 9.55 2.27 10.76
CA SER A 16 9.65 2.58 9.33
C SER A 16 8.63 1.81 8.49
N LYS A 17 8.37 0.56 8.84
CA LYS A 17 7.34 -0.26 8.18
C LYS A 17 5.93 0.24 8.49
N PHE A 18 5.69 0.67 9.74
CA PHE A 18 4.43 1.28 10.16
C PHE A 18 4.18 2.59 9.43
N ASP A 19 5.18 3.45 9.30
CA ASP A 19 5.10 4.72 8.58
C ASP A 19 4.81 4.52 7.10
N CYS A 20 5.45 3.54 6.46
CA CYS A 20 5.11 3.15 5.09
C CYS A 20 3.64 2.76 4.95
N GLY A 21 3.09 2.01 5.89
CA GLY A 21 1.67 1.65 5.92
C GLY A 21 0.76 2.88 6.04
N ALA A 22 1.11 3.83 6.89
CA ALA A 22 0.38 5.09 7.07
C ALA A 22 0.38 5.94 5.79
N VAL A 23 1.53 6.07 5.14
CA VAL A 23 1.68 6.78 3.85
C VAL A 23 0.85 6.11 2.77
N VAL A 24 0.91 4.79 2.65
CA VAL A 24 0.13 4.02 1.67
C VAL A 24 -1.37 4.21 1.88
N ASN A 25 -1.84 4.16 3.14
CA ASN A 25 -3.24 4.40 3.45
C ASN A 25 -3.68 5.82 3.04
N GLY A 26 -2.87 6.83 3.33
CA GLY A 26 -3.10 8.20 2.90
C GLY A 26 -3.18 8.34 1.38
N LEU A 27 -2.24 7.69 0.66
CA LEU A 27 -2.20 7.69 -0.79
C LEU A 27 -3.45 7.05 -1.42
N VAL A 28 -3.87 5.89 -0.91
CA VAL A 28 -5.06 5.18 -1.39
C VAL A 28 -6.33 6.02 -1.18
N ASN A 29 -6.49 6.62 0.00
CA ASN A 29 -7.64 7.48 0.31
C ASN A 29 -7.65 8.75 -0.57
N ALA A 30 -6.49 9.38 -0.75
CA ALA A 30 -6.37 10.54 -1.63
C ALA A 30 -6.64 10.19 -3.10
N GLY A 31 -6.23 9.01 -3.55
CA GLY A 31 -6.56 8.50 -4.88
C GLY A 31 -8.06 8.27 -5.04
N TRP A 32 -8.66 7.57 -4.08
CA TRP A 32 -10.09 7.27 -4.09
C TRP A 32 -10.95 8.56 -4.14
N SER A 33 -10.58 9.58 -3.38
CA SER A 33 -11.28 10.87 -3.40
C SER A 33 -11.22 11.59 -4.76
N ARG A 34 -10.34 11.14 -5.66
CA ARG A 34 -10.17 11.64 -7.03
C ARG A 34 -10.67 10.66 -8.10
N GLY A 35 -11.40 9.63 -7.68
CA GLY A 35 -11.95 8.62 -8.59
C GLY A 35 -10.94 7.55 -9.05
N LEU A 36 -9.78 7.44 -8.40
CA LEU A 36 -8.80 6.40 -8.70
C LEU A 36 -9.04 5.17 -7.83
N GLY A 37 -9.09 4.00 -8.44
CA GLY A 37 -8.94 2.72 -7.76
C GLY A 37 -7.47 2.44 -7.45
N ALA A 38 -7.22 1.68 -6.39
CA ALA A 38 -5.87 1.32 -6.00
C ALA A 38 -5.77 -0.15 -5.58
N VAL A 39 -4.66 -0.78 -5.91
CA VAL A 39 -4.30 -2.13 -5.46
C VAL A 39 -2.92 -2.07 -4.82
N ILE A 40 -2.85 -2.45 -3.54
CA ILE A 40 -1.59 -2.60 -2.81
C ILE A 40 -1.01 -3.97 -3.13
N ASN A 41 0.18 -4.03 -3.71
CA ASN A 41 0.81 -5.24 -4.18
C ASN A 41 2.23 -5.39 -3.63
N SER A 42 2.46 -6.48 -2.89
CA SER A 42 3.78 -6.84 -2.35
C SER A 42 4.42 -7.99 -3.12
N GLN A 43 3.62 -8.90 -3.68
CA GLN A 43 4.10 -10.13 -4.29
C GLN A 43 4.91 -9.86 -5.56
N GLY A 44 6.16 -10.32 -5.57
CA GLY A 44 7.09 -10.11 -6.67
C GLY A 44 7.64 -8.68 -6.80
N ILE A 45 7.30 -7.79 -5.87
CA ILE A 45 7.73 -6.38 -5.88
C ILE A 45 8.87 -6.15 -4.88
N MET A 46 8.72 -6.68 -3.67
CA MET A 46 9.70 -6.46 -2.59
C MET A 46 11.10 -6.93 -3.02
N GLN A 47 12.07 -6.01 -2.95
CA GLN A 47 13.46 -6.23 -3.33
C GLN A 47 13.68 -6.75 -4.77
N SER A 48 12.70 -6.61 -5.66
CA SER A 48 12.83 -7.02 -7.05
C SER A 48 13.91 -6.22 -7.78
N PRO A 49 14.95 -6.87 -8.35
CA PRO A 49 15.96 -6.17 -9.12
C PRO A 49 15.39 -5.55 -10.41
N VAL A 50 14.32 -6.12 -10.94
CA VAL A 50 13.62 -5.59 -12.11
C VAL A 50 12.93 -4.26 -11.74
N VAL A 51 12.17 -4.24 -10.65
CA VAL A 51 11.51 -3.02 -10.16
C VAL A 51 12.54 -1.95 -9.84
N ARG A 52 13.61 -2.30 -9.12
CA ARG A 52 14.71 -1.38 -8.79
C ARG A 52 15.28 -0.73 -10.02
N LYS A 53 15.62 -1.52 -11.03
CA LYS A 53 16.19 -1.05 -12.29
C LYS A 53 15.24 -0.08 -13.03
N TYR A 54 13.99 -0.48 -13.24
CA TYR A 54 13.05 0.31 -14.05
C TYR A 54 12.48 1.53 -13.33
N ALA A 55 12.42 1.52 -12.00
CA ALA A 55 12.01 2.67 -11.20
C ALA A 55 13.19 3.56 -10.76
N ASN A 56 14.42 3.22 -11.15
CA ASN A 56 15.66 3.93 -10.77
C ASN A 56 15.79 4.10 -9.25
N ILE A 57 15.51 3.04 -8.49
CA ILE A 57 15.55 3.06 -7.02
C ILE A 57 17.00 2.84 -6.58
N PRO A 58 17.58 3.75 -5.76
CA PRO A 58 18.94 3.62 -5.23
C PRO A 58 19.13 2.32 -4.42
N ASP A 59 20.39 1.85 -4.35
CA ASP A 59 20.71 0.60 -3.63
C ASP A 59 20.59 0.73 -2.11
N ASP A 60 20.67 1.95 -1.59
CA ASP A 60 20.49 2.29 -0.19
C ASP A 60 19.01 2.43 0.23
N GLU A 61 18.09 2.23 -0.69
CA GLU A 61 16.66 2.18 -0.41
C GLU A 61 16.11 0.75 -0.40
N THR A 62 15.25 0.45 0.56
CA THR A 62 14.50 -0.80 0.67
C THR A 62 13.12 -0.63 0.02
N ILE A 63 12.81 -1.48 -0.95
CA ILE A 63 11.48 -1.50 -1.60
C ILE A 63 10.50 -2.18 -0.67
N MET A 64 9.50 -1.43 -0.20
CA MET A 64 8.50 -1.98 0.73
C MET A 64 7.25 -2.50 0.01
N ILE A 65 6.66 -1.68 -0.84
CA ILE A 65 5.36 -2.00 -1.45
C ILE A 65 5.18 -1.27 -2.77
N CYS A 66 4.30 -1.78 -3.63
CA CYS A 66 3.81 -1.08 -4.80
C CYS A 66 2.32 -0.79 -4.66
N VAL A 67 1.91 0.40 -5.04
CA VAL A 67 0.49 0.78 -5.16
C VAL A 67 0.20 1.01 -6.65
N ALA A 68 -0.49 0.07 -7.27
CA ALA A 68 -1.03 0.25 -8.61
C ALA A 68 -2.28 1.12 -8.51
N MET A 69 -2.35 2.17 -9.32
CA MET A 69 -3.47 3.12 -9.32
C MET A 69 -3.94 3.38 -10.75
N GLY A 70 -5.24 3.53 -10.92
CA GLY A 70 -5.86 3.83 -12.22
C GLY A 70 -7.35 4.06 -12.08
N TYR A 71 -7.98 4.49 -13.15
CA TYR A 71 -9.43 4.60 -13.19
C TYR A 71 -10.05 3.20 -13.22
N PRO A 72 -10.97 2.87 -12.29
CA PRO A 72 -11.55 1.54 -12.21
C PRO A 72 -12.51 1.28 -13.38
N ASP A 73 -12.39 0.11 -13.98
CA ASP A 73 -13.41 -0.41 -14.89
C ASP A 73 -14.49 -1.14 -14.08
N PHE A 74 -15.60 -0.45 -13.82
CA PHE A 74 -16.72 -1.01 -13.05
C PHE A 74 -17.48 -2.12 -13.80
N SER A 75 -17.23 -2.32 -15.09
CA SER A 75 -17.80 -3.46 -15.84
C SER A 75 -17.05 -4.75 -15.56
N PHE A 76 -15.79 -4.66 -15.12
CA PHE A 76 -14.96 -5.82 -14.86
C PHE A 76 -15.45 -6.60 -13.63
N PRO A 77 -15.71 -7.91 -13.75
CA PRO A 77 -16.36 -8.70 -12.68
C PRO A 77 -15.62 -8.67 -11.34
N ALA A 78 -14.30 -8.61 -11.34
CA ALA A 78 -13.51 -8.56 -10.10
C ALA A 78 -13.82 -7.31 -9.25
N ASN A 79 -14.19 -6.19 -9.88
CA ASN A 79 -14.56 -4.96 -9.19
C ASN A 79 -15.94 -5.01 -8.50
N LYS A 80 -16.71 -6.09 -8.73
CA LYS A 80 -17.99 -6.35 -8.05
C LYS A 80 -17.83 -7.15 -6.75
N VAL A 81 -16.62 -7.63 -6.46
CA VAL A 81 -16.35 -8.39 -5.23
C VAL A 81 -16.37 -7.47 -4.03
N VAL A 82 -17.27 -7.75 -3.09
CA VAL A 82 -17.36 -7.03 -1.81
C VAL A 82 -16.76 -7.90 -0.72
N SER A 83 -15.64 -7.46 -0.18
CA SER A 83 -14.98 -8.16 0.92
C SER A 83 -15.79 -7.99 2.22
N LYS A 84 -16.04 -9.10 2.91
CA LYS A 84 -16.63 -9.04 4.26
C LYS A 84 -15.68 -8.34 5.22
N ARG A 85 -16.21 -7.48 6.08
CA ARG A 85 -15.46 -6.82 7.16
C ARG A 85 -16.04 -7.25 8.50
N ARG A 86 -15.18 -7.39 9.49
CA ARG A 86 -15.65 -7.61 10.88
C ARG A 86 -16.31 -6.33 11.40
N PRO A 87 -17.34 -6.46 12.26
CA PRO A 87 -17.93 -5.31 12.94
C PRO A 87 -16.87 -4.55 13.75
N VAL A 88 -17.03 -3.23 13.88
CA VAL A 88 -16.11 -2.39 14.67
C VAL A 88 -16.02 -2.89 16.12
N SER A 89 -17.11 -3.34 16.70
CA SER A 89 -17.18 -3.89 18.08
C SER A 89 -16.31 -5.13 18.31
N GLU A 90 -15.91 -5.82 17.24
CA GLU A 90 -15.01 -6.98 17.34
C GLU A 90 -13.52 -6.61 17.23
N VAL A 91 -13.22 -5.42 16.72
CA VAL A 91 -11.83 -5.00 16.43
C VAL A 91 -11.39 -3.77 17.22
N VAL A 92 -12.33 -3.03 17.83
CA VAL A 92 -12.05 -1.84 18.63
C VAL A 92 -12.69 -1.98 20.00
N ASN A 93 -11.92 -1.71 21.03
CA ASN A 93 -12.41 -1.64 22.40
C ASN A 93 -12.29 -0.18 22.88
N PHE A 94 -13.46 0.47 23.04
CA PHE A 94 -13.52 1.84 23.55
C PHE A 94 -13.49 1.82 25.08
N LYS A 95 -12.61 2.60 25.68
CA LYS A 95 -12.54 2.78 27.14
C LYS A 95 -12.58 4.28 27.48
N GLY A 96 -13.33 4.62 28.52
CA GLY A 96 -13.41 6.00 29.01
C GLY A 96 -14.43 6.89 28.29
N PHE A 97 -15.37 6.27 27.59
CA PHE A 97 -16.49 6.96 26.92
C PHE A 97 -17.81 6.52 27.53
#